data_308358e2e8e6dfc3dd365f6b51c0de8c
#
_entry.id   308358e2e8e6dfc3dd365f6b51c0de8c
#
_cell.length_a   1.000
_cell.length_b   1.000
_cell.length_c   1.000
_cell.angle_alpha   90.00
_cell.angle_beta   90.00
_cell.angle_gamma   90.00
#
_symmetry.space_group_name_H-M   'P 1'
#
loop_
_entity.id
_entity.type
_entity.pdbx_description
1 polymer ?
#
loop_
_entity_poly.entity_id
_entity_poly.type
_entity_poly.pdbx_seq_one_letter_code
_entity_poly.pdbx_strand_id
1 'polypeptide(L)'
;PRRPLDLDHWMAAHGITRHFRIMVPGFAGITPFLRGTTLLATVPGRLRTHLLAGLADAKVPIKCPRMPMYLVWHRRYHDDPAFRWLREQVLACVATLKL
;
A
#
# COMPACT_ATOMS: atom_id res chain seq x y z
N PRO A 1 9.08 -18.97 4.61
CA PRO A 1 7.63 -18.85 4.42
C PRO A 1 7.18 -17.39 4.48
N ARG A 2 6.32 -17.02 3.59
CA ARG A 2 5.77 -15.66 3.53
C ARG A 2 4.85 -15.42 4.74
N ARG A 3 5.05 -14.30 5.42
CA ARG A 3 4.13 -13.87 6.47
C ARG A 3 2.84 -13.35 5.82
N PRO A 4 1.65 -13.84 6.21
CA PRO A 4 0.39 -13.31 5.69
C PRO A 4 0.23 -11.84 6.06
N LEU A 5 -0.34 -11.07 5.14
CA LEU A 5 -0.71 -9.68 5.39
C LEU A 5 -1.98 -9.61 6.24
N ASP A 6 -2.18 -8.49 6.92
CA ASP A 6 -3.41 -8.27 7.71
C ASP A 6 -4.66 -8.41 6.85
N LEU A 7 -4.60 -7.97 5.59
CA LEU A 7 -5.68 -8.14 4.65
C LEU A 7 -6.00 -9.61 4.39
N ASP A 8 -4.99 -10.47 4.28
CA ASP A 8 -5.18 -11.90 4.08
C ASP A 8 -5.92 -12.53 5.27
N HIS A 9 -5.53 -12.17 6.48
CA HIS A 9 -6.21 -12.62 7.71
C HIS A 9 -7.65 -12.14 7.77
N TRP A 10 -7.87 -10.87 7.42
CA TRP A 10 -9.20 -10.29 7.44
C TRP A 10 -10.14 -10.98 6.44
N MET A 11 -9.68 -11.21 5.23
CA MET A 11 -10.45 -11.89 4.19
C MET A 11 -10.76 -13.33 4.59
N ALA A 12 -9.79 -14.05 5.12
CA ALA A 12 -10.00 -15.43 5.60
C ALA A 12 -11.04 -15.48 6.71
N ALA A 13 -11.02 -14.52 7.63
CA ALA A 13 -12.01 -14.43 8.71
C ALA A 13 -13.44 -14.19 8.18
N HIS A 14 -13.57 -13.59 6.99
CA HIS A 14 -14.86 -13.33 6.34
C HIS A 14 -15.21 -14.39 5.27
N GLY A 15 -14.52 -15.52 5.26
CA GLY A 15 -14.81 -16.62 4.34
C GLY A 15 -14.37 -16.37 2.90
N ILE A 16 -13.50 -15.40 2.67
CA ILE A 16 -13.03 -15.05 1.34
C ILE A 16 -11.71 -15.75 1.05
N THR A 17 -11.70 -16.57 0.00
CA THR A 17 -10.50 -17.26 -0.47
C THR A 17 -10.05 -16.61 -1.77
N ARG A 18 -8.74 -16.28 -1.85
CA ARG A 18 -8.14 -15.71 -3.06
C ARG A 18 -7.20 -16.72 -3.69
N HIS A 19 -7.25 -16.80 -5.03
CA HIS A 19 -6.31 -17.58 -5.81
C HIS A 19 -5.19 -16.69 -6.32
N PHE A 20 -3.99 -16.85 -5.75
CA PHE A 20 -2.83 -16.07 -6.15
C PHE A 20 -2.19 -16.68 -7.40
N ARG A 21 -2.23 -15.95 -8.51
CA ARG A 21 -1.55 -16.33 -9.75
C ARG A 21 -0.11 -15.87 -9.78
N ILE A 22 0.11 -14.67 -9.25
CA ILE A 22 1.42 -14.01 -9.21
C ILE A 22 1.59 -13.35 -7.86
N MET A 23 2.77 -13.46 -7.28
CA MET A 23 3.12 -12.81 -6.04
C MET A 23 4.37 -11.97 -6.26
N VAL A 24 4.31 -10.70 -5.86
CA VAL A 24 5.41 -9.74 -6.01
C VAL A 24 5.80 -9.19 -4.63
N PRO A 25 7.07 -8.80 -4.43
CA PRO A 25 7.54 -8.37 -3.12
C PRO A 25 7.07 -6.97 -2.71
N GLY A 26 6.48 -6.21 -3.61
CA GLY A 26 5.99 -4.86 -3.29
C GLY A 26 5.04 -4.33 -4.35
N PHE A 27 4.36 -3.23 -4.03
CA PHE A 27 3.35 -2.66 -4.91
C PHE A 27 3.92 -2.13 -6.23
N ALA A 28 5.18 -1.70 -6.26
CA ALA A 28 5.81 -1.16 -7.45
C ALA A 28 5.88 -2.16 -8.62
N GLY A 29 5.93 -3.45 -8.33
CA GLY A 29 6.03 -4.49 -9.33
C GLY A 29 4.69 -4.98 -9.88
N ILE A 30 3.57 -4.44 -9.45
CA ILE A 30 2.25 -4.97 -9.79
C ILE A 30 1.81 -4.60 -11.21
N THR A 31 2.02 -3.36 -11.62
CA THR A 31 1.47 -2.81 -12.86
C THR A 31 1.76 -3.66 -14.11
N PRO A 32 3.00 -4.11 -14.36
CA PRO A 32 3.28 -4.91 -15.56
C PRO A 32 2.49 -6.21 -15.63
N PHE A 33 2.14 -6.78 -14.49
CA PHE A 33 1.41 -8.05 -14.43
C PHE A 33 -0.09 -7.88 -14.57
N LEU A 34 -0.62 -6.66 -14.41
CA LEU A 34 -2.05 -6.40 -14.57
C LEU A 34 -2.40 -5.95 -15.98
N ARG A 35 -1.52 -5.22 -16.66
CA ARG A 35 -1.80 -4.69 -17.99
C ARG A 35 -2.07 -5.80 -18.99
N GLY A 36 -3.18 -5.67 -19.72
CA GLY A 36 -3.56 -6.64 -20.73
C GLY A 36 -4.02 -7.99 -20.21
N THR A 37 -4.32 -8.09 -18.92
CA THR A 37 -4.79 -9.33 -18.28
C THR A 37 -6.13 -9.13 -17.60
N THR A 38 -6.71 -10.24 -17.15
CA THR A 38 -7.92 -10.24 -16.32
C THR A 38 -7.62 -10.33 -14.84
N LEU A 39 -6.33 -10.24 -14.47
CA LEU A 39 -5.91 -10.32 -13.09
C LEU A 39 -6.32 -9.07 -12.30
N LEU A 40 -6.59 -9.27 -11.02
CA LEU A 40 -6.94 -8.21 -10.08
C LEU A 40 -5.90 -8.13 -8.97
N ALA A 41 -5.69 -6.92 -8.45
CA ALA A 41 -4.88 -6.71 -7.26
C ALA A 41 -5.63 -5.81 -6.28
N THR A 42 -5.57 -6.15 -5.01
CA THR A 42 -6.09 -5.31 -3.93
C THR A 42 -4.94 -4.50 -3.36
N VAL A 43 -5.04 -3.18 -3.47
CA VAL A 43 -3.95 -2.26 -3.13
C VAL A 43 -4.51 -1.05 -2.39
N PRO A 44 -3.66 -0.31 -1.65
CA PRO A 44 -4.08 0.96 -1.08
C PRO A 44 -4.52 1.94 -2.18
N GLY A 45 -5.68 2.57 -1.99
CA GLY A 45 -6.25 3.46 -3.00
C GLY A 45 -5.39 4.67 -3.34
N ARG A 46 -4.48 5.07 -2.46
CA ARG A 46 -3.54 6.18 -2.72
C ARG A 46 -2.60 5.94 -3.88
N LEU A 47 -2.37 4.68 -4.25
CA LEU A 47 -1.44 4.32 -5.34
C LEU A 47 -2.04 4.53 -6.72
N ARG A 48 -3.34 4.72 -6.83
CA ARG A 48 -4.06 4.80 -8.11
C ARG A 48 -3.63 5.99 -8.98
N THR A 49 -3.20 7.09 -8.38
CA THR A 49 -2.88 8.33 -9.10
C THR A 49 -1.47 8.36 -9.67
N HIS A 50 -0.58 7.52 -9.17
CA HIS A 50 0.83 7.50 -9.60
C HIS A 50 1.24 6.09 -10.03
N LEU A 51 1.52 5.23 -9.07
CA LEU A 51 2.07 3.91 -9.30
C LEU A 51 1.17 3.04 -10.18
N LEU A 52 -0.13 3.16 -10.02
CA LEU A 52 -1.15 2.39 -10.74
C LEU A 52 -1.91 3.23 -11.77
N ALA A 53 -1.36 4.38 -12.15
CA ALA A 53 -1.97 5.22 -13.16
C ALA A 53 -2.12 4.45 -14.48
N GLY A 54 -3.25 4.67 -15.17
CA GLY A 54 -3.56 3.96 -16.40
C GLY A 54 -4.25 2.62 -16.23
N LEU A 55 -4.43 2.15 -15.00
CA LEU A 55 -5.24 0.98 -14.68
C LEU A 55 -6.62 1.43 -14.20
N ALA A 56 -7.64 0.64 -14.53
CA ALA A 56 -8.97 0.86 -13.99
C ALA A 56 -9.00 0.45 -12.51
N ASP A 57 -9.76 1.17 -11.71
CA ASP A 57 -9.96 0.82 -10.33
C ASP A 57 -11.45 0.72 -9.98
N ALA A 58 -11.74 -0.13 -9.02
CA ALA A 58 -13.07 -0.30 -8.47
C ALA A 58 -12.98 -0.38 -6.95
N LYS A 59 -14.00 0.13 -6.30
CA LYS A 59 -14.08 0.03 -4.85
C LYS A 59 -14.28 -1.43 -4.44
N VAL A 60 -13.53 -1.88 -3.45
CA VAL A 60 -13.71 -3.22 -2.90
C VAL A 60 -15.12 -3.33 -2.32
N PRO A 61 -15.91 -4.36 -2.69
CA PRO A 61 -17.32 -4.47 -2.28
C PRO A 61 -17.53 -4.87 -0.82
N ILE A 62 -16.48 -4.95 -0.06
CA ILE A 62 -16.48 -5.31 1.36
C ILE A 62 -15.71 -4.25 2.14
N LYS A 63 -16.02 -4.11 3.42
CA LYS A 63 -15.31 -3.18 4.29
C LYS A 63 -13.96 -3.78 4.68
N CYS A 64 -12.88 -3.22 4.10
CA CYS A 64 -11.52 -3.63 4.43
C CYS A 64 -10.96 -2.80 5.59
N PRO A 65 -10.03 -3.35 6.38
CA PRO A 65 -9.34 -2.59 7.40
C PRO A 65 -8.47 -1.50 6.78
N ARG A 66 -8.29 -0.41 7.52
CA ARG A 66 -7.35 0.64 7.13
C ARG A 66 -5.92 0.11 7.27
N MET A 67 -5.04 0.54 6.38
CA MET A 67 -3.61 0.25 6.46
C MET A 67 -2.90 1.49 7.00
N PRO A 68 -2.61 1.57 8.31
CA PRO A 68 -1.88 2.70 8.85
C PRO A 68 -0.43 2.69 8.37
N MET A 69 0.07 3.87 8.06
CA MET A 69 1.46 4.05 7.63
C MET A 69 2.20 4.87 8.68
N TYR A 70 3.41 4.47 8.98
CA TYR A 70 4.22 5.09 10.02
C TYR A 70 5.54 5.57 9.46
N LEU A 71 5.95 6.77 9.84
CA LEU A 71 7.31 7.24 9.65
C LEU A 71 8.10 6.88 10.91
N VAL A 72 9.14 6.08 10.73
CA VAL A 72 9.93 5.54 11.85
C VAL A 72 11.39 5.97 11.71
N TRP A 73 12.00 6.38 12.80
CA TRP A 73 13.43 6.71 12.83
C TRP A 73 14.05 6.28 14.14
N HIS A 74 15.37 6.15 14.14
CA HIS A 74 16.09 5.79 15.35
C HIS A 74 16.12 6.97 16.32
N ARG A 75 15.86 6.71 17.60
CA ARG A 75 15.81 7.72 18.66
C ARG A 75 17.05 8.59 18.71
N ARG A 76 18.23 8.04 18.36
CA ARG A 76 19.50 8.76 18.28
C ARG A 76 19.43 10.02 17.44
N TYR A 77 18.63 10.01 16.37
CA TYR A 77 18.55 11.10 15.40
C TYR A 77 17.36 12.02 15.62
N HIS A 78 16.65 11.84 16.75
CA HIS A 78 15.42 12.61 16.98
C HIS A 78 15.66 14.12 16.96
N ASP A 79 16.75 14.60 17.57
CA ASP A 79 17.09 16.02 17.67
C ASP A 79 18.10 16.48 16.61
N ASP A 80 18.51 15.60 15.70
CA ASP A 80 19.41 15.96 14.62
C ASP A 80 18.70 16.90 13.63
N PRO A 81 19.27 18.11 13.34
CA PRO A 81 18.59 19.07 12.47
C PRO A 81 18.31 18.57 11.06
N ALA A 82 19.21 17.80 10.46
CA ALA A 82 19.01 17.24 9.13
C ALA A 82 17.87 16.23 9.09
N PHE A 83 17.82 15.33 10.07
CA PHE A 83 16.72 14.37 10.18
C PHE A 83 15.40 15.03 10.51
N ARG A 84 15.40 16.06 11.34
CA ARG A 84 14.21 16.86 11.64
C ARG A 84 13.67 17.52 10.37
N TRP A 85 14.54 18.15 9.60
CA TRP A 85 14.17 18.76 8.32
C TRP A 85 13.54 17.72 7.39
N LEU A 86 14.18 16.56 7.24
CA LEU A 86 13.67 15.47 6.39
C LEU A 86 12.28 15.01 6.84
N ARG A 87 12.07 14.80 8.16
CA ARG A 87 10.75 14.45 8.67
C ARG A 87 9.70 15.49 8.32
N GLU A 88 10.03 16.75 8.49
CA GLU A 88 9.12 17.86 8.15
C GLU A 88 8.76 17.86 6.68
N GLN A 89 9.73 17.61 5.79
CA GLN A 89 9.48 17.52 4.36
C GLN A 89 8.57 16.34 4.01
N VAL A 90 8.83 15.17 4.58
CA VAL A 90 7.99 13.98 4.36
C VAL A 90 6.56 14.24 4.84
N LEU A 91 6.40 14.79 6.03
CA LEU A 91 5.07 15.09 6.58
C LEU A 91 4.32 16.14 5.76
N ALA A 92 5.04 17.16 5.26
CA ALA A 92 4.45 18.16 4.38
C ALA A 92 3.97 17.53 3.07
N CYS A 93 4.75 16.64 2.47
CA CYS A 93 4.35 15.90 1.28
C CYS A 93 3.10 15.04 1.53
N VAL A 94 3.08 14.32 2.65
CA VAL A 94 1.92 13.49 3.02
C VAL A 94 0.67 14.34 3.20
N ALA A 95 0.79 15.53 3.78
CA ALA A 95 -0.34 16.44 3.98
C ALA A 95 -0.96 16.92 2.66
N THR A 96 -0.21 16.92 1.57
CA THR A 96 -0.72 17.29 0.23
C THR A 96 -1.46 16.16 -0.46
N LEU A 97 -1.32 14.92 0.01
CA LEU A 97 -1.99 13.78 -0.59
C LEU A 97 -3.47 13.79 -0.22
N LYS A 98 -4.31 13.81 -1.23
CA LYS A 98 -5.76 13.67 -1.04
C LYS A 98 -6.10 12.20 -0.80
N LEU A 99 -6.80 11.95 0.26
CA LEU A 99 -7.23 10.62 0.66
C LEU A 99 -8.61 10.28 0.11
#